data_80eb1800382a994d81d6033fbfc6533d
#
_entry.id   80eb1800382a994d81d6033fbfc6533d
#
_cell.length_a   1.000
_cell.length_b   1.000
_cell.length_c   1.000
_cell.angle_alpha   90.00
_cell.angle_beta   90.00
_cell.angle_gamma   90.00
#
_symmetry.space_group_name_H-M   'P 1'
#
loop_
_entity.id
_entity.type
_entity.pdbx_description
1 polymer ?
#
loop_
_entity_poly.entity_id
_entity_poly.type
_entity_poly.pdbx_seq_one_letter_code
_entity_poly.pdbx_strand_id
1 'polypeptide(L)'
;MSISTLNNDKLQFSNSVKTNNYGKLHLIIGPMFAGKTSHLVENYKKCELCNIPCVVINHADDNRYDESKLCTHDKISIHCIKSTNLNNIYKNIEHKSVVLINEGQFFSDLYDTVIKMVEEMDMTVYVYGLDGDFQRKPFGQILDLIPICDSVQKLQAFCAKCKDGTLALFSHRIVNDNSQILIGSTDQYVPLCRKCFLK
;
A
#
# COMPACT_ATOMS: atom_id res chain seq x y z
N MET A 1 22.98 -43.07 57.47
CA MET A 1 23.51 -42.52 56.19
C MET A 1 22.38 -41.83 55.51
N SER A 2 22.37 -40.52 55.59
CA SER A 2 21.30 -39.64 55.10
C SER A 2 21.62 -39.20 53.68
N ILE A 3 20.71 -39.46 52.78
CA ILE A 3 20.77 -39.00 51.38
C ILE A 3 20.08 -37.63 51.34
N SER A 4 20.86 -36.60 51.04
CA SER A 4 20.42 -35.24 50.87
C SER A 4 19.66 -35.09 49.56
N THR A 5 18.46 -34.52 49.68
CA THR A 5 17.61 -34.11 48.58
C THR A 5 18.19 -32.91 47.83
N LEU A 6 18.43 -33.06 46.51
CA LEU A 6 18.79 -32.01 45.60
C LEU A 6 17.52 -31.21 45.25
N ASN A 7 17.52 -29.96 45.64
CA ASN A 7 16.50 -28.97 45.21
C ASN A 7 16.67 -28.64 43.75
N ASN A 8 15.62 -28.92 42.96
CA ASN A 8 15.51 -28.46 41.58
C ASN A 8 15.07 -26.95 41.59
N ASP A 9 16.01 -26.04 41.65
CA ASP A 9 15.79 -24.64 41.30
C ASP A 9 15.58 -24.52 39.79
N LYS A 10 14.33 -24.43 39.41
CA LYS A 10 13.94 -24.01 38.05
C LYS A 10 14.37 -22.55 37.85
N LEU A 11 15.47 -22.36 37.13
CA LEU A 11 15.81 -21.07 36.57
C LEU A 11 14.68 -20.63 35.62
N GLN A 12 13.79 -19.78 36.11
CA GLN A 12 12.85 -19.07 35.28
C GLN A 12 13.62 -17.95 34.55
N PHE A 13 14.03 -18.21 33.31
CA PHE A 13 14.43 -17.17 32.40
C PHE A 13 13.18 -16.43 31.91
N SER A 14 12.73 -15.44 32.66
CA SER A 14 11.80 -14.45 32.16
C SER A 14 12.57 -13.42 31.31
N ASN A 15 13.10 -13.86 30.19
CA ASN A 15 13.53 -12.94 29.14
C ASN A 15 12.28 -12.58 28.33
N SER A 16 11.45 -11.66 28.84
CA SER A 16 10.63 -10.83 27.98
C SER A 16 11.58 -9.89 27.21
N VAL A 17 12.14 -10.39 26.12
CA VAL A 17 12.67 -9.50 25.09
C VAL A 17 11.47 -8.64 24.68
N LYS A 18 11.41 -7.40 25.20
CA LYS A 18 10.55 -6.38 24.64
C LYS A 18 11.08 -6.17 23.22
N THR A 19 10.51 -6.88 22.26
CA THR A 19 10.62 -6.50 20.86
C THR A 19 9.95 -5.13 20.81
N ASN A 20 10.75 -4.07 20.74
CA ASN A 20 10.27 -2.74 20.41
C ASN A 20 9.75 -2.81 18.97
N ASN A 21 8.55 -3.33 18.80
CA ASN A 21 7.85 -3.31 17.53
C ASN A 21 7.25 -1.91 17.39
N TYR A 22 8.03 -1.00 16.86
CA TYR A 22 7.51 0.26 16.34
C TYR A 22 6.72 -0.02 15.04
N GLY A 23 5.73 0.82 14.78
CA GLY A 23 5.04 0.81 13.50
C GLY A 23 6.03 1.03 12.35
N LYS A 24 5.63 0.62 11.14
CA LYS A 24 6.45 0.75 9.92
C LYS A 24 5.63 1.32 8.78
N LEU A 25 6.28 2.09 7.94
CA LEU A 25 5.68 2.67 6.74
C LEU A 25 6.43 2.24 5.48
N HIS A 26 5.71 1.65 4.55
CA HIS A 26 6.23 1.22 3.26
C HIS A 26 5.43 1.86 2.13
N LEU A 27 6.11 2.48 1.17
CA LEU A 27 5.49 3.09 0.01
C LEU A 27 5.74 2.24 -1.24
N ILE A 28 4.68 1.89 -1.96
CA ILE A 28 4.72 1.17 -3.24
C ILE A 28 4.08 2.08 -4.29
N ILE A 29 4.90 2.81 -5.00
CA ILE A 29 4.50 3.86 -5.93
C ILE A 29 4.82 3.48 -7.38
N GLY A 30 4.29 4.22 -8.33
CA GLY A 30 4.59 4.03 -9.74
C GLY A 30 3.38 4.26 -10.66
N PRO A 31 3.57 4.18 -11.99
CA PRO A 31 2.51 4.47 -12.94
C PRO A 31 1.37 3.44 -12.89
N MET A 32 0.29 3.74 -13.59
CA MET A 32 -0.75 2.75 -13.87
C MET A 32 -0.14 1.53 -14.57
N PHE A 33 -0.75 0.37 -14.37
CA PHE A 33 -0.31 -0.92 -14.95
C PHE A 33 1.05 -1.44 -14.47
N ALA A 34 1.63 -0.85 -13.42
CA ALA A 34 2.91 -1.29 -12.84
C ALA A 34 2.77 -2.47 -11.84
N GLY A 35 1.57 -3.04 -11.67
CA GLY A 35 1.36 -4.18 -10.79
C GLY A 35 1.18 -3.85 -9.29
N LYS A 36 0.92 -2.58 -8.95
CA LYS A 36 0.73 -2.16 -7.54
C LYS A 36 -0.36 -2.96 -6.82
N THR A 37 -1.54 -3.11 -7.43
CA THR A 37 -2.65 -3.88 -6.84
C THR A 37 -2.32 -5.36 -6.70
N SER A 38 -1.59 -5.94 -7.66
CA SER A 38 -1.14 -7.34 -7.57
C SER A 38 -0.16 -7.54 -6.40
N HIS A 39 0.77 -6.60 -6.20
CA HIS A 39 1.69 -6.60 -5.06
C HIS A 39 0.95 -6.44 -3.73
N LEU A 40 -0.10 -5.60 -3.67
CA LEU A 40 -0.97 -5.47 -2.49
C LEU A 40 -1.63 -6.81 -2.16
N VAL A 41 -2.24 -7.46 -3.15
CA VAL A 41 -2.91 -8.75 -2.97
C VAL A 41 -1.93 -9.85 -2.54
N GLU A 42 -0.70 -9.82 -3.04
CA GLU A 42 0.35 -10.74 -2.60
C GLU A 42 0.70 -10.54 -1.12
N ASN A 43 0.85 -9.29 -0.67
CA ASN A 43 1.10 -8.98 0.75
C ASN A 43 -0.07 -9.37 1.64
N TYR A 44 -1.31 -9.14 1.20
CA TYR A 44 -2.51 -9.59 1.90
C TYR A 44 -2.50 -11.11 2.11
N LYS A 45 -2.22 -11.89 1.05
CA LYS A 45 -2.13 -13.36 1.14
C LYS A 45 -1.02 -13.84 2.09
N LYS A 46 0.11 -13.13 2.15
CA LYS A 46 1.18 -13.43 3.13
C LYS A 46 0.69 -13.24 4.56
N CYS A 47 -0.07 -12.17 4.82
CA CYS A 47 -0.67 -11.93 6.13
C CYS A 47 -1.68 -13.02 6.49
N GLU A 48 -2.57 -13.40 5.56
CA GLU A 48 -3.53 -14.50 5.78
C GLU A 48 -2.82 -15.81 6.11
N LEU A 49 -1.81 -16.18 5.35
CA LEU A 49 -1.04 -17.42 5.56
C LEU A 49 -0.39 -17.48 6.95
N CYS A 50 0.05 -16.32 7.46
CA CYS A 50 0.71 -16.21 8.76
C CYS A 50 -0.24 -15.86 9.91
N ASN A 51 -1.55 -15.78 9.67
CA ASN A 51 -2.56 -15.33 10.64
C ASN A 51 -2.21 -13.95 11.25
N ILE A 52 -1.66 -13.04 10.46
CA ILE A 52 -1.37 -11.67 10.85
C ILE A 52 -2.64 -10.82 10.62
N PRO A 53 -3.15 -10.09 11.62
CA PRO A 53 -4.26 -9.18 11.43
C PRO A 53 -3.95 -8.18 10.30
N CYS A 54 -4.77 -8.18 9.25
CA CYS A 54 -4.54 -7.37 8.06
C CYS A 54 -5.84 -6.73 7.58
N VAL A 55 -5.79 -5.42 7.34
CA VAL A 55 -6.91 -4.63 6.83
C VAL A 55 -6.53 -4.01 5.49
N VAL A 56 -7.40 -4.17 4.50
CA VAL A 56 -7.26 -3.52 3.19
C VAL A 56 -8.24 -2.35 3.11
N ILE A 57 -7.73 -1.18 2.76
CA ILE A 57 -8.51 0.04 2.55
C ILE A 57 -8.37 0.44 1.08
N ASN A 58 -9.49 0.67 0.42
CA ASN A 58 -9.54 1.19 -0.95
C ASN A 58 -10.30 2.51 -0.99
N HIS A 59 -9.87 3.46 -1.83
CA HIS A 59 -10.62 4.71 -1.98
C HIS A 59 -11.98 4.45 -2.60
N ALA A 60 -13.03 5.10 -2.08
CA ALA A 60 -14.41 4.86 -2.49
C ALA A 60 -14.69 5.24 -3.95
N ASP A 61 -13.96 6.23 -4.49
CA ASP A 61 -14.08 6.63 -5.88
C ASP A 61 -13.51 5.58 -6.86
N ASP A 62 -12.74 4.60 -6.38
CA ASP A 62 -12.33 3.48 -7.22
C ASP A 62 -13.50 2.49 -7.43
N ASN A 63 -14.40 2.87 -8.36
CA ASN A 63 -15.64 2.15 -8.69
C ASN A 63 -15.45 1.06 -9.77
N ARG A 64 -14.22 0.72 -10.11
CA ARG A 64 -13.92 -0.25 -11.17
C ARG A 64 -14.42 -1.67 -10.88
N TYR A 65 -14.78 -1.95 -9.62
CA TYR A 65 -15.20 -3.27 -9.14
C TYR A 65 -16.26 -3.15 -8.02
N ASP A 66 -16.73 -4.28 -7.50
CA ASP A 66 -17.77 -4.44 -6.46
C ASP A 66 -17.49 -3.57 -5.20
N GLU A 67 -18.56 -3.13 -4.52
CA GLU A 67 -18.51 -2.19 -3.39
C GLU A 67 -17.69 -2.67 -2.17
N SER A 68 -17.53 -3.99 -2.00
CA SER A 68 -16.82 -4.59 -0.86
C SER A 68 -15.51 -5.29 -1.21
N LYS A 69 -15.09 -5.22 -2.48
CA LYS A 69 -13.95 -5.99 -2.97
C LYS A 69 -12.96 -5.14 -3.77
N LEU A 70 -11.69 -5.36 -3.50
CA LEU A 70 -10.60 -4.94 -4.36
C LEU A 70 -10.28 -6.09 -5.33
N CYS A 71 -10.27 -5.81 -6.63
CA CYS A 71 -9.96 -6.80 -7.66
C CYS A 71 -8.68 -6.42 -8.42
N THR A 72 -7.85 -7.42 -8.72
CA THR A 72 -6.74 -7.27 -9.67
C THR A 72 -7.24 -7.41 -11.11
N HIS A 73 -6.41 -7.03 -12.09
CA HIS A 73 -6.69 -7.29 -13.51
C HIS A 73 -6.88 -8.80 -13.81
N ASP A 74 -6.25 -9.68 -13.03
CA ASP A 74 -6.38 -11.15 -13.13
C ASP A 74 -7.62 -11.69 -12.40
N LYS A 75 -8.57 -10.83 -12.03
CA LYS A 75 -9.83 -11.17 -11.35
C LYS A 75 -9.67 -11.81 -9.96
N ILE A 76 -8.52 -11.67 -9.32
CA ILE A 76 -8.37 -12.04 -7.91
C ILE A 76 -9.01 -10.95 -7.08
N SER A 77 -9.97 -11.31 -6.24
CA SER A 77 -10.67 -10.35 -5.37
C SER A 77 -10.40 -10.65 -3.90
N ILE A 78 -10.21 -9.59 -3.11
CA ILE A 78 -10.06 -9.63 -1.66
C ILE A 78 -11.02 -8.64 -1.01
N HIS A 79 -11.40 -8.88 0.24
CA HIS A 79 -12.21 -7.94 0.98
C HIS A 79 -11.46 -6.66 1.27
N CYS A 80 -12.14 -5.52 1.15
CA CYS A 80 -11.60 -4.22 1.51
C CYS A 80 -12.67 -3.32 2.13
N ILE A 81 -12.21 -2.37 2.93
CA ILE A 81 -13.03 -1.26 3.43
C ILE A 81 -12.93 -0.13 2.41
N LYS A 82 -14.07 0.31 1.86
CA LYS A 82 -14.10 1.49 1.01
C LYS A 82 -14.37 2.75 1.84
N SER A 83 -13.59 3.79 1.63
CA SER A 83 -13.78 5.09 2.28
C SER A 83 -13.19 6.20 1.42
N THR A 84 -13.73 7.40 1.57
CA THR A 84 -13.14 8.65 1.02
C THR A 84 -12.18 9.31 2.02
N ASN A 85 -12.16 8.84 3.28
CA ASN A 85 -11.40 9.46 4.35
C ASN A 85 -10.90 8.40 5.34
N LEU A 86 -9.60 8.39 5.62
CA LEU A 86 -8.96 7.42 6.51
C LEU A 86 -9.30 7.67 7.99
N ASN A 87 -9.52 8.94 8.39
CA ASN A 87 -9.87 9.30 9.76
C ASN A 87 -11.17 8.65 10.25
N ASN A 88 -12.07 8.30 9.33
CA ASN A 88 -13.35 7.67 9.68
C ASN A 88 -13.19 6.20 10.12
N ILE A 89 -12.09 5.57 9.76
CA ILE A 89 -11.92 4.12 9.91
C ILE A 89 -10.72 3.71 10.75
N TYR A 90 -9.61 4.48 10.77
CA TYR A 90 -8.36 4.01 11.37
C TYR A 90 -8.48 3.69 12.87
N LYS A 91 -9.31 4.43 13.61
CA LYS A 91 -9.54 4.21 15.07
C LYS A 91 -10.21 2.88 15.39
N ASN A 92 -10.88 2.27 14.42
CA ASN A 92 -11.55 0.99 14.58
C ASN A 92 -10.67 -0.19 14.18
N ILE A 93 -9.45 0.08 13.70
CA ILE A 93 -8.47 -0.95 13.35
C ILE A 93 -7.69 -1.33 14.61
N GLU A 94 -7.49 -2.63 14.80
CA GLU A 94 -6.72 -3.14 15.93
C GLU A 94 -5.27 -2.66 15.87
N HIS A 95 -4.71 -2.27 17.02
CA HIS A 95 -3.30 -1.90 17.13
C HIS A 95 -2.39 -3.03 16.64
N LYS A 96 -1.24 -2.68 16.09
CA LYS A 96 -0.23 -3.61 15.54
C LYS A 96 -0.70 -4.43 14.34
N SER A 97 -1.82 -4.08 13.75
CA SER A 97 -2.28 -4.69 12.49
C SER A 97 -1.40 -4.25 11.31
N VAL A 98 -1.44 -5.06 10.26
CA VAL A 98 -0.97 -4.63 8.94
C VAL A 98 -2.10 -3.90 8.22
N VAL A 99 -1.82 -2.72 7.67
CA VAL A 99 -2.79 -1.92 6.92
C VAL A 99 -2.29 -1.72 5.50
N LEU A 100 -3.08 -2.13 4.51
CA LEU A 100 -2.78 -2.00 3.09
C LEU A 100 -3.72 -0.95 2.48
N ILE A 101 -3.21 0.25 2.19
CA ILE A 101 -3.98 1.37 1.63
C ILE A 101 -3.77 1.40 0.11
N ASN A 102 -4.83 1.12 -0.65
CA ASN A 102 -4.81 1.22 -2.12
C ASN A 102 -5.26 2.61 -2.58
N GLU A 103 -4.73 3.06 -3.71
CA GLU A 103 -5.00 4.36 -4.33
C GLU A 103 -4.78 5.54 -3.36
N GLY A 104 -3.68 5.49 -2.60
CA GLY A 104 -3.34 6.45 -1.55
C GLY A 104 -3.36 7.91 -2.00
N GLN A 105 -3.08 8.21 -3.28
CA GLN A 105 -3.09 9.57 -3.82
C GLN A 105 -4.46 10.26 -3.75
N PHE A 106 -5.55 9.52 -3.56
CA PHE A 106 -6.89 10.11 -3.50
C PHE A 106 -7.30 10.53 -2.09
N PHE A 107 -6.64 10.03 -1.03
CA PHE A 107 -6.96 10.40 0.34
C PHE A 107 -6.35 11.75 0.70
N SER A 108 -7.21 12.75 0.96
CA SER A 108 -6.77 14.09 1.36
C SER A 108 -6.21 14.16 2.79
N ASP A 109 -6.51 13.15 3.62
CA ASP A 109 -6.05 12.99 5.00
C ASP A 109 -4.97 11.90 5.15
N LEU A 110 -4.30 11.54 4.04
CA LEU A 110 -3.33 10.44 4.00
C LEU A 110 -2.17 10.67 4.98
N TYR A 111 -1.52 11.82 4.88
CA TYR A 111 -0.31 12.13 5.64
C TYR A 111 -0.54 12.05 7.16
N ASP A 112 -1.48 12.83 7.67
CA ASP A 112 -1.76 12.92 9.09
C ASP A 112 -2.27 11.60 9.68
N THR A 113 -3.08 10.85 8.91
CA THR A 113 -3.67 9.61 9.39
C THR A 113 -2.65 8.48 9.39
N VAL A 114 -1.79 8.40 8.36
CA VAL A 114 -0.73 7.38 8.29
C VAL A 114 0.28 7.56 9.44
N ILE A 115 0.66 8.80 9.77
CA ILE A 115 1.53 9.07 10.94
C ILE A 115 0.89 8.49 12.22
N LYS A 116 -0.39 8.76 12.48
CA LYS A 116 -1.09 8.23 13.66
C LYS A 116 -1.14 6.70 13.67
N MET A 117 -1.41 6.07 12.53
CA MET A 117 -1.39 4.61 12.42
C MET A 117 -0.02 4.03 12.79
N VAL A 118 1.06 4.64 12.29
CA VAL A 118 2.43 4.13 12.49
C VAL A 118 2.97 4.47 13.88
N GLU A 119 2.85 5.73 14.31
CA GLU A 119 3.53 6.22 15.51
C GLU A 119 2.70 6.05 16.79
N GLU A 120 1.37 6.12 16.71
CA GLU A 120 0.50 6.03 17.89
C GLU A 120 -0.11 4.62 18.07
N MET A 121 -0.31 3.87 16.98
CA MET A 121 -0.95 2.55 17.00
C MET A 121 0.01 1.40 16.68
N ASP A 122 1.29 1.66 16.46
CA ASP A 122 2.32 0.67 16.13
C ASP A 122 1.97 -0.20 14.90
N MET A 123 1.21 0.34 13.95
CA MET A 123 0.78 -0.41 12.76
C MET A 123 1.90 -0.51 11.72
N THR A 124 1.89 -1.59 10.95
CA THR A 124 2.68 -1.69 9.73
C THR A 124 1.83 -1.27 8.54
N VAL A 125 2.09 -0.09 7.99
CA VAL A 125 1.28 0.51 6.93
C VAL A 125 1.99 0.41 5.59
N TYR A 126 1.30 -0.13 4.58
CA TYR A 126 1.72 -0.13 3.17
C TYR A 126 0.82 0.81 2.39
N VAL A 127 1.37 1.84 1.78
CA VAL A 127 0.62 2.76 0.93
C VAL A 127 0.95 2.50 -0.53
N TYR A 128 -0.07 2.19 -1.32
CA TYR A 128 0.00 1.92 -2.75
C TYR A 128 -0.64 3.07 -3.51
N GLY A 129 0.03 3.60 -4.54
CA GLY A 129 -0.59 4.65 -5.34
C GLY A 129 0.30 5.20 -6.46
N LEU A 130 -0.25 6.20 -7.13
CA LEU A 130 0.45 6.93 -8.19
C LEU A 130 1.38 7.97 -7.57
N ASP A 131 2.62 8.01 -8.02
CA ASP A 131 3.61 9.03 -7.66
C ASP A 131 3.47 10.32 -8.47
N GLY A 132 2.80 10.24 -9.61
CA GLY A 132 2.55 11.37 -10.47
C GLY A 132 1.25 11.23 -11.26
N ASP A 133 0.63 12.36 -11.56
CA ASP A 133 -0.51 12.45 -12.47
C ASP A 133 -0.08 12.30 -13.94
N PHE A 134 -1.04 12.42 -14.86
CA PHE A 134 -0.79 12.33 -16.31
C PHE A 134 0.09 13.45 -16.84
N GLN A 135 0.28 14.55 -16.11
CA GLN A 135 1.22 15.65 -16.42
C GLN A 135 2.57 15.47 -15.74
N ARG A 136 2.80 14.38 -15.00
CA ARG A 136 3.99 14.08 -14.20
C ARG A 136 4.17 15.01 -12.99
N LYS A 137 3.11 15.65 -12.52
CA LYS A 137 3.10 16.42 -11.29
C LYS A 137 2.85 15.49 -10.10
N PRO A 138 3.34 15.80 -8.90
CA PRO A 138 2.96 15.08 -7.68
C PRO A 138 1.45 14.92 -7.57
N PHE A 139 1.00 13.74 -7.11
CA PHE A 139 -0.41 13.45 -7.01
C PHE A 139 -0.82 13.12 -5.57
N GLY A 140 -1.66 13.98 -4.99
CA GLY A 140 -2.06 13.88 -3.57
C GLY A 140 -0.85 13.98 -2.62
N GLN A 141 -1.00 13.40 -1.44
CA GLN A 141 -0.01 13.48 -0.36
C GLN A 141 0.97 12.30 -0.30
N ILE A 142 0.93 11.37 -1.26
CA ILE A 142 1.72 10.13 -1.16
C ILE A 142 3.23 10.38 -1.15
N LEU A 143 3.72 11.40 -1.86
CA LEU A 143 5.14 11.74 -1.89
C LEU A 143 5.60 12.45 -0.61
N ASP A 144 4.70 13.09 0.13
CA ASP A 144 5.00 13.75 1.40
C ASP A 144 5.38 12.73 2.49
N LEU A 145 4.99 11.46 2.31
CA LEU A 145 5.36 10.36 3.19
C LEU A 145 6.80 9.85 3.01
N ILE A 146 7.50 10.23 1.93
CA ILE A 146 8.86 9.74 1.64
C ILE A 146 9.85 10.03 2.78
N PRO A 147 9.88 11.24 3.39
CA PRO A 147 10.85 11.54 4.45
C PRO A 147 10.67 10.73 5.74
N ILE A 148 9.49 10.14 5.94
CA ILE A 148 9.12 9.44 7.18
C ILE A 148 8.93 7.93 7.01
N CYS A 149 9.08 7.40 5.79
CA CYS A 149 8.86 5.99 5.53
C CYS A 149 10.13 5.14 5.74
N ASP A 150 9.93 3.87 6.09
CA ASP A 150 11.00 2.87 6.21
C ASP A 150 11.51 2.42 4.85
N SER A 151 10.65 2.40 3.83
CA SER A 151 11.05 2.03 2.47
C SER A 151 10.15 2.61 1.39
N VAL A 152 10.76 2.86 0.22
CA VAL A 152 10.05 3.23 -1.02
C VAL A 152 10.41 2.25 -2.11
N GLN A 153 9.39 1.65 -2.73
CA GLN A 153 9.54 0.84 -3.93
C GLN A 153 8.80 1.50 -5.09
N LYS A 154 9.54 1.92 -6.12
CA LYS A 154 8.95 2.44 -7.36
C LYS A 154 8.83 1.34 -8.39
N LEU A 155 7.60 0.87 -8.61
CA LEU A 155 7.27 -0.11 -9.64
C LEU A 155 7.21 0.55 -11.03
N GLN A 156 7.43 -0.26 -12.06
CA GLN A 156 7.42 0.18 -13.46
C GLN A 156 6.53 -0.78 -14.27
N ALA A 157 5.89 -0.22 -15.29
CA ALA A 157 5.16 -1.02 -16.28
C ALA A 157 6.05 -1.25 -17.53
N PHE A 158 5.54 -1.95 -18.54
CA PHE A 158 6.14 -1.95 -19.86
C PHE A 158 5.53 -0.85 -20.73
N CYS A 159 6.37 -0.23 -21.58
CA CYS A 159 5.93 0.84 -22.46
C CYS A 159 4.98 0.33 -23.55
N ALA A 160 3.73 0.79 -23.53
CA ALA A 160 2.71 0.38 -24.48
C ALA A 160 3.02 0.77 -25.94
N LYS A 161 3.89 1.77 -26.15
CA LYS A 161 4.28 2.23 -27.49
C LYS A 161 5.54 1.52 -28.01
N CYS A 162 6.54 1.25 -27.17
CA CYS A 162 7.75 0.52 -27.59
C CYS A 162 7.47 -0.95 -27.86
N LYS A 163 6.73 -1.64 -26.98
CA LYS A 163 6.36 -3.07 -27.06
C LYS A 163 7.56 -4.03 -27.17
N ASP A 164 8.70 -3.65 -26.60
CA ASP A 164 9.99 -4.34 -26.68
C ASP A 164 10.59 -4.62 -25.28
N GLY A 165 9.80 -4.52 -24.23
CA GLY A 165 10.25 -4.67 -22.83
C GLY A 165 10.79 -3.37 -22.22
N THR A 166 10.85 -2.25 -22.96
CA THR A 166 11.23 -0.95 -22.40
C THR A 166 10.31 -0.57 -21.24
N LEU A 167 10.89 -0.21 -20.08
CA LEU A 167 10.16 0.14 -18.88
C LEU A 167 9.47 1.50 -19.02
N ALA A 168 8.21 1.54 -18.58
CA ALA A 168 7.36 2.73 -18.53
C ALA A 168 7.39 3.36 -17.14
N LEU A 169 7.52 4.69 -17.13
CA LEU A 169 7.62 5.49 -15.90
C LEU A 169 6.39 6.36 -15.65
N PHE A 170 5.55 6.57 -16.67
CA PHE A 170 4.49 7.56 -16.63
C PHE A 170 3.15 6.96 -17.06
N SER A 171 2.07 7.40 -16.40
CA SER A 171 0.69 7.20 -16.83
C SER A 171 0.35 8.29 -17.85
N HIS A 172 0.24 7.94 -19.11
CA HIS A 172 -0.14 8.89 -20.16
C HIS A 172 -1.63 8.78 -20.43
N ARG A 173 -2.35 9.93 -20.35
CA ARG A 173 -3.77 10.02 -20.66
C ARG A 173 -3.94 10.13 -22.18
N ILE A 174 -4.81 9.30 -22.74
CA ILE A 174 -5.08 9.25 -24.20
C ILE A 174 -6.37 9.96 -24.59
N VAL A 175 -7.17 10.40 -23.63
CA VAL A 175 -8.40 11.18 -23.85
C VAL A 175 -8.17 12.66 -23.56
N ASN A 176 -8.93 13.52 -24.22
CA ASN A 176 -8.84 14.98 -24.07
C ASN A 176 -9.63 15.46 -22.85
N ASP A 177 -9.06 15.31 -21.67
CA ASP A 177 -9.56 15.79 -20.39
C ASP A 177 -8.38 16.34 -19.57
N ASN A 178 -8.53 17.57 -19.05
CA ASN A 178 -7.49 18.28 -18.30
C ASN A 178 -7.65 18.21 -16.79
N SER A 179 -8.70 17.56 -16.27
CA SER A 179 -8.86 17.36 -14.83
C SER A 179 -7.74 16.48 -14.29
N GLN A 180 -7.22 16.77 -13.11
CA GLN A 180 -6.18 15.93 -12.51
C GLN A 180 -6.71 14.51 -12.26
N ILE A 181 -7.93 14.40 -11.73
CA ILE A 181 -8.59 13.14 -11.43
C ILE A 181 -9.53 12.80 -12.59
N LEU A 182 -9.23 11.67 -13.26
CA LEU A 182 -10.12 10.99 -14.18
C LEU A 182 -10.01 9.50 -13.91
N ILE A 183 -11.08 8.90 -13.42
CA ILE A 183 -11.11 7.47 -13.11
C ILE A 183 -11.31 6.71 -14.41
N GLY A 184 -10.37 5.80 -14.71
CA GLY A 184 -10.40 5.02 -15.95
C GLY A 184 -9.36 3.91 -15.96
N SER A 185 -9.32 3.18 -17.04
CA SER A 185 -8.43 2.04 -17.25
C SER A 185 -7.69 2.17 -18.60
N THR A 186 -7.51 1.08 -19.31
CA THR A 186 -6.83 1.01 -20.61
C THR A 186 -7.51 1.79 -21.74
N ASP A 187 -8.75 2.19 -21.53
CA ASP A 187 -9.53 3.06 -22.41
C ASP A 187 -9.15 4.54 -22.29
N GLN A 188 -8.51 4.93 -21.18
CA GLN A 188 -8.17 6.34 -20.90
C GLN A 188 -6.68 6.57 -20.65
N TYR A 189 -5.93 5.52 -20.27
CA TYR A 189 -4.52 5.62 -19.92
C TYR A 189 -3.67 4.52 -20.53
N VAL A 190 -2.43 4.87 -20.86
CA VAL A 190 -1.40 3.92 -21.27
C VAL A 190 -0.08 4.20 -20.55
N PRO A 191 0.69 3.18 -20.19
CA PRO A 191 2.00 3.36 -19.59
C PRO A 191 3.04 3.71 -20.67
N LEU A 192 3.80 4.78 -20.50
CA LEU A 192 4.83 5.20 -21.43
C LEU A 192 6.21 5.40 -20.79
N CYS A 193 7.24 5.05 -21.53
CA CYS A 193 8.61 5.44 -21.22
C CYS A 193 8.85 6.93 -21.51
N ARG A 194 9.94 7.50 -21.00
CA ARG A 194 10.28 8.92 -21.17
C ARG A 194 10.31 9.36 -22.62
N LYS A 195 10.96 8.56 -23.49
CA LYS A 195 11.05 8.85 -24.93
C LYS A 195 9.68 8.93 -25.61
N CYS A 196 8.79 7.99 -25.29
CA CYS A 196 7.46 7.93 -25.90
C CYS A 196 6.48 8.96 -25.34
N PHE A 197 6.68 9.36 -24.10
CA PHE A 197 5.88 10.39 -23.45
C PHE A 197 6.16 11.80 -23.97
N LEU A 198 7.44 12.10 -24.34
CA LEU A 198 7.88 13.41 -24.81
C LEU A 198 7.70 13.62 -26.34
N LYS A 199 7.26 12.60 -27.06
CA LYS A 199 6.95 12.66 -28.51
C LYS A 199 5.46 12.87 -28.75
#